data_557b8de1164a5274ca620dd73a181c50
#
_entry.id   557b8de1164a5274ca620dd73a181c50
#
_cell.length_a   1.000
_cell.length_b   1.000
_cell.length_c   1.000
_cell.angle_alpha   90.00
_cell.angle_beta   90.00
_cell.angle_gamma   90.00
#
_symmetry.space_group_name_H-M   'P 1'
#
loop_
_entity.id
_entity.type
_entity.pdbx_description
1 polymer ?
#
loop_
_entity_poly.entity_id
_entity_poly.type
_entity_poly.pdbx_seq_one_letter_code
_entity_poly.pdbx_strand_id
1 'polypeptide(L)'
;MIYQNPQILYALLAIAIPIIIHLFNFRKHEKVFFSSIRFLEEIKTQNKKKKNIKNLLILLSRIFALLFLILAFAKPYIPNENNSDEKNNIFIYIDNSFSMNAISEKGRLLDIAKNTANSIISSYPNTSNFHLLINNFSSLNSRLLNKEKILEEISKVETNGSFKSLNEILNKKESISKSYDQVFLLSDFQANTTLVESLNWKDKDNIHLIPIQSNNISNISL
;
A
#
# COMPACT_ATOMS: atom_id res chain seq x y z
N MET A 1 1.86 -9.58 12.22
CA MET A 1 2.97 -8.99 11.46
C MET A 1 3.07 -9.68 10.12
N ILE A 2 2.95 -8.96 9.03
CA ILE A 2 3.06 -9.50 7.67
C ILE A 2 4.31 -8.88 7.04
N TYR A 3 5.02 -9.63 6.22
CA TYR A 3 6.21 -9.16 5.51
C TYR A 3 5.89 -8.98 4.03
N GLN A 4 6.26 -7.84 3.46
CA GLN A 4 6.04 -7.58 2.04
C GLN A 4 6.91 -8.50 1.15
N ASN A 5 8.12 -8.82 1.62
CA ASN A 5 9.07 -9.69 0.94
C ASN A 5 9.53 -10.83 1.85
N PRO A 6 8.71 -11.87 2.07
CA PRO A 6 9.04 -12.95 3.01
C PRO A 6 10.26 -13.77 2.58
N GLN A 7 10.58 -13.81 1.28
CA GLN A 7 11.74 -14.53 0.75
C GLN A 7 13.08 -13.99 1.29
N ILE A 8 13.13 -12.70 1.67
CA ILE A 8 14.35 -12.09 2.22
C ILE A 8 14.68 -12.63 3.62
N LEU A 9 13.71 -13.21 4.32
CA LEU A 9 13.96 -13.82 5.62
C LEU A 9 14.92 -15.03 5.54
N TYR A 10 15.06 -15.68 4.40
CA TYR A 10 16.10 -16.71 4.21
C TYR A 10 17.52 -16.15 4.36
N ALA A 11 17.70 -14.84 4.16
CA ALA A 11 18.99 -14.18 4.42
C ALA A 11 19.38 -14.16 5.91
N LEU A 12 18.48 -14.52 6.83
CA LEU A 12 18.82 -14.72 8.26
C LEU A 12 19.89 -15.81 8.44
N LEU A 13 19.99 -16.76 7.51
CA LEU A 13 21.08 -17.76 7.50
C LEU A 13 22.45 -17.10 7.38
N ALA A 14 22.56 -15.93 6.79
CA ALA A 14 23.82 -15.18 6.71
C ALA A 14 24.37 -14.73 8.08
N ILE A 15 23.52 -14.70 9.13
CA ILE A 15 23.96 -14.42 10.50
C ILE A 15 24.90 -15.51 11.03
N ALA A 16 24.82 -16.73 10.47
CA ALA A 16 25.76 -17.79 10.82
C ALA A 16 27.22 -17.42 10.48
N ILE A 17 27.46 -16.61 9.46
CA ILE A 17 28.80 -16.23 9.00
C ILE A 17 29.61 -15.52 10.10
N PRO A 18 29.15 -14.40 10.69
CA PRO A 18 29.92 -13.74 11.76
C PRO A 18 30.04 -14.61 13.01
N ILE A 19 29.10 -15.51 13.29
CA ILE A 19 29.19 -16.46 14.41
C ILE A 19 30.29 -17.48 14.15
N ILE A 20 30.33 -18.06 12.97
CA ILE A 20 31.37 -19.04 12.58
C ILE A 20 32.76 -18.39 12.63
N ILE A 21 32.92 -17.19 12.07
CA ILE A 21 34.18 -16.44 12.11
C ILE A 21 34.62 -16.15 13.56
N HIS A 22 33.68 -15.86 14.44
CA HIS A 22 33.98 -15.60 15.86
C HIS A 22 34.40 -16.88 16.59
N LEU A 23 33.73 -18.00 16.32
CA LEU A 23 33.96 -19.28 16.98
C LEU A 23 35.34 -19.85 16.58
N PHE A 24 35.68 -19.81 15.30
CA PHE A 24 36.91 -20.39 14.78
C PHE A 24 38.13 -19.51 14.98
N ASN A 25 37.97 -18.27 15.48
CA ASN A 25 39.04 -17.34 15.90
C ASN A 25 40.29 -17.42 15.02
N PHE A 26 40.17 -17.15 13.72
CA PHE A 26 41.26 -17.29 12.71
C PHE A 26 42.46 -16.34 12.93
N ARG A 27 42.63 -15.74 14.09
CA ARG A 27 43.80 -14.93 14.38
C ARG A 27 44.98 -15.82 14.76
N LYS A 28 45.94 -15.93 13.89
CA LYS A 28 47.27 -16.42 14.22
C LYS A 28 47.88 -15.49 15.27
N HIS A 29 48.20 -16.03 16.45
CA HIS A 29 48.92 -15.30 17.48
C HIS A 29 50.42 -15.56 17.25
N GLU A 30 51.19 -14.52 16.96
CA GLU A 30 52.66 -14.60 17.03
C GLU A 30 53.07 -14.79 18.49
N LYS A 31 53.86 -15.85 18.74
CA LYS A 31 54.41 -16.11 20.07
C LYS A 31 55.65 -15.26 20.24
N VAL A 32 55.56 -14.19 20.99
CA VAL A 32 56.72 -13.39 21.42
C VAL A 32 57.20 -13.93 22.77
N PHE A 33 58.43 -14.40 22.80
CA PHE A 33 59.01 -14.91 24.02
C PHE A 33 59.62 -13.75 24.84
N PHE A 34 59.16 -13.57 26.08
CA PHE A 34 59.70 -12.61 27.02
C PHE A 34 60.37 -13.30 28.20
N SER A 35 61.55 -12.81 28.62
CA SER A 35 62.41 -13.40 29.67
C SER A 35 61.86 -13.27 31.10
N SER A 36 60.91 -12.38 31.36
CA SER A 36 60.38 -12.13 32.73
C SER A 36 58.88 -12.30 32.78
N ILE A 37 58.41 -13.38 33.40
CA ILE A 37 57.01 -13.82 33.36
C ILE A 37 56.19 -13.32 34.58
N ARG A 38 56.86 -13.02 35.72
CA ARG A 38 56.15 -12.78 37.00
C ARG A 38 55.28 -11.54 37.03
N PHE A 39 55.65 -10.43 36.38
CA PHE A 39 54.87 -9.18 36.37
C PHE A 39 53.74 -9.19 35.31
N LEU A 40 53.76 -10.15 34.39
CA LEU A 40 52.80 -10.25 33.27
C LEU A 40 51.57 -11.07 33.60
N GLU A 41 51.56 -11.90 34.63
CA GLU A 41 50.42 -12.78 34.94
C GLU A 41 49.21 -12.02 35.51
N GLU A 42 49.42 -11.02 36.41
CA GLU A 42 48.32 -10.23 36.94
C GLU A 42 47.66 -9.33 35.88
N ILE A 43 48.47 -8.75 35.01
CA ILE A 43 47.98 -7.89 33.92
C ILE A 43 47.25 -8.73 32.81
N LYS A 44 47.68 -9.97 32.58
CA LYS A 44 47.06 -10.89 31.60
C LYS A 44 45.63 -11.26 32.00
N THR A 45 45.33 -11.48 33.27
CA THR A 45 44.01 -11.92 33.70
C THR A 45 42.97 -10.79 33.59
N GLN A 46 43.30 -9.56 33.91
CA GLN A 46 42.42 -8.40 33.76
C GLN A 46 42.18 -8.07 32.25
N ASN A 47 43.25 -8.14 31.47
CA ASN A 47 43.15 -7.84 30.04
C ASN A 47 42.38 -8.91 29.24
N LYS A 48 42.40 -10.19 29.65
CA LYS A 48 41.61 -11.27 29.00
C LYS A 48 40.11 -11.02 29.15
N LYS A 49 39.63 -10.63 30.31
CA LYS A 49 38.20 -10.31 30.54
C LYS A 49 37.74 -9.15 29.66
N LYS A 50 38.47 -8.03 29.64
CA LYS A 50 38.17 -6.88 28.78
C LYS A 50 38.20 -7.22 27.29
N LYS A 51 39.17 -8.02 26.84
CA LYS A 51 39.29 -8.46 25.45
C LYS A 51 38.11 -9.35 25.03
N ASN A 52 37.67 -10.26 25.89
CA ASN A 52 36.53 -11.12 25.61
C ASN A 52 35.22 -10.33 25.50
N ILE A 53 34.98 -9.39 26.41
CA ILE A 53 33.81 -8.51 26.36
C ILE A 53 33.83 -7.65 25.09
N LYS A 54 34.96 -7.06 24.75
CA LYS A 54 35.12 -6.30 23.51
C LYS A 54 34.80 -7.14 22.26
N ASN A 55 35.32 -8.36 22.18
CA ASN A 55 35.08 -9.24 21.06
C ASN A 55 33.60 -9.67 20.96
N LEU A 56 32.96 -9.91 22.10
CA LEU A 56 31.52 -10.23 22.18
C LEU A 56 30.67 -9.05 21.72
N LEU A 57 30.98 -7.81 22.13
CA LEU A 57 30.29 -6.60 21.71
C LEU A 57 30.43 -6.39 20.19
N ILE A 58 31.62 -6.64 19.63
CA ILE A 58 31.84 -6.56 18.18
C ILE A 58 31.02 -7.61 17.44
N LEU A 59 30.92 -8.83 17.96
CA LEU A 59 30.07 -9.86 17.39
C LEU A 59 28.60 -9.45 17.41
N LEU A 60 28.14 -8.98 18.57
CA LEU A 60 26.76 -8.54 18.78
C LEU A 60 26.39 -7.41 17.82
N SER A 61 27.25 -6.40 17.67
CA SER A 61 27.01 -5.29 16.74
C SER A 61 26.89 -5.74 15.29
N ARG A 62 27.71 -6.73 14.86
CA ARG A 62 27.63 -7.32 13.49
C ARG A 62 26.33 -8.09 13.28
N ILE A 63 25.91 -8.87 14.28
CA ILE A 63 24.64 -9.60 14.24
C ILE A 63 23.48 -8.62 14.12
N PHE A 64 23.43 -7.58 14.95
CA PHE A 64 22.38 -6.57 14.89
C PHE A 64 22.38 -5.81 13.58
N ALA A 65 23.54 -5.43 13.07
CA ALA A 65 23.65 -4.75 11.78
C ALA A 65 23.03 -5.58 10.65
N LEU A 66 23.36 -6.87 10.56
CA LEU A 66 22.78 -7.80 9.58
C LEU A 66 21.28 -7.99 9.79
N LEU A 67 20.85 -8.16 11.04
CA LEU A 67 19.45 -8.38 11.39
C LEU A 67 18.60 -7.16 10.98
N PHE A 68 19.03 -5.96 11.33
CA PHE A 68 18.30 -4.74 10.97
C PHE A 68 18.30 -4.51 9.45
N LEU A 69 19.40 -4.83 8.78
CA LEU A 69 19.48 -4.77 7.33
C LEU A 69 18.47 -5.72 6.67
N ILE A 70 18.39 -6.96 7.12
CA ILE A 70 17.45 -7.96 6.61
C ILE A 70 16.02 -7.52 6.88
N LEU A 71 15.72 -7.02 8.09
CA LEU A 71 14.39 -6.49 8.43
C LEU A 71 14.01 -5.28 7.58
N ALA A 72 14.96 -4.39 7.29
CA ALA A 72 14.71 -3.22 6.44
C ALA A 72 14.27 -3.64 5.03
N PHE A 73 14.89 -4.66 4.44
CA PHE A 73 14.50 -5.18 3.13
C PHE A 73 13.26 -6.08 3.17
N ALA A 74 13.03 -6.80 4.26
CA ALA A 74 11.83 -7.61 4.46
C ALA A 74 10.55 -6.76 4.59
N LYS A 75 10.71 -5.45 4.91
CA LYS A 75 9.61 -4.47 5.08
C LYS A 75 8.47 -5.05 5.93
N PRO A 76 8.70 -5.28 7.22
CA PRO A 76 7.63 -5.70 8.11
C PRO A 76 6.58 -4.61 8.20
N TYR A 77 5.31 -4.96 8.04
CA TYR A 77 4.21 -4.05 8.32
C TYR A 77 3.20 -4.72 9.25
N ILE A 78 2.60 -3.92 10.10
CA ILE A 78 1.51 -4.36 10.95
C ILE A 78 0.25 -3.95 10.21
N PRO A 79 -0.53 -4.90 9.65
CA PRO A 79 -1.86 -4.55 9.17
C PRO A 79 -2.62 -3.97 10.35
N ASN A 80 -3.23 -2.82 10.15
CA ASN A 80 -4.02 -2.19 11.19
C ASN A 80 -5.30 -3.02 11.37
N GLU A 81 -5.24 -4.04 12.23
CA GLU A 81 -6.37 -4.92 12.54
C GLU A 81 -7.47 -4.18 13.33
N ASN A 82 -7.20 -2.94 13.76
CA ASN A 82 -8.18 -2.14 14.48
C ASN A 82 -9.36 -1.68 13.61
N ASN A 83 -9.38 -2.02 12.31
CA ASN A 83 -10.50 -1.77 11.42
C ASN A 83 -11.34 -3.02 11.11
N SER A 84 -11.12 -4.16 11.79
CA SER A 84 -11.90 -5.38 11.51
C SER A 84 -13.34 -5.30 12.02
N ASP A 85 -13.65 -4.36 12.93
CA ASP A 85 -15.00 -4.11 13.42
C ASP A 85 -15.58 -2.73 13.03
N GLU A 86 -14.77 -1.80 12.53
CA GLU A 86 -15.27 -0.57 11.93
C GLU A 86 -15.76 -0.90 10.52
N LYS A 87 -17.06 -0.77 10.33
CA LYS A 87 -17.70 -0.85 9.01
C LYS A 87 -17.17 0.27 8.16
N ASN A 88 -16.19 -0.03 7.31
CA ASN A 88 -15.68 0.94 6.34
C ASN A 88 -16.82 1.42 5.44
N ASN A 89 -17.03 2.72 5.39
CA ASN A 89 -17.98 3.34 4.49
C ASN A 89 -17.25 3.82 3.25
N ILE A 90 -17.48 3.16 2.13
CA ILE A 90 -16.77 3.40 0.88
C ILE A 90 -17.72 4.00 -0.14
N PHE A 91 -17.28 5.08 -0.76
CA PHE A 91 -18.04 5.73 -1.83
C PHE A 91 -17.38 5.43 -3.17
N ILE A 92 -18.17 4.91 -4.12
CA ILE A 92 -17.71 4.59 -5.47
C ILE A 92 -18.58 5.37 -6.45
N TYR A 93 -17.94 6.21 -7.25
CA TYR A 93 -18.54 6.84 -8.39
C TYR A 93 -18.03 6.19 -9.67
N ILE A 94 -18.96 5.83 -10.56
CA ILE A 94 -18.65 5.33 -11.88
C ILE A 94 -19.28 6.28 -12.90
N ASP A 95 -18.43 6.91 -13.69
CA ASP A 95 -18.88 7.71 -14.82
C ASP A 95 -19.51 6.78 -15.87
N ASN A 96 -20.76 7.02 -16.17
CA ASN A 96 -21.49 6.29 -17.21
C ASN A 96 -21.97 7.20 -18.35
N SER A 97 -21.24 8.31 -18.59
CA SER A 97 -21.49 9.22 -19.71
C SER A 97 -21.20 8.56 -21.05
N PHE A 98 -21.63 9.21 -22.14
CA PHE A 98 -21.39 8.69 -23.50
C PHE A 98 -19.92 8.48 -23.86
N SER A 99 -19.01 9.30 -23.29
CA SER A 99 -17.57 9.17 -23.50
C SER A 99 -17.04 7.81 -23.06
N MET A 100 -17.64 7.23 -22.02
CA MET A 100 -17.28 5.89 -21.50
C MET A 100 -17.67 4.73 -22.42
N ASN A 101 -18.36 5.01 -23.55
CA ASN A 101 -18.57 4.03 -24.63
C ASN A 101 -17.35 3.86 -25.54
N ALA A 102 -16.36 4.73 -25.45
CA ALA A 102 -15.14 4.59 -26.26
C ALA A 102 -14.50 3.23 -26.04
N ILE A 103 -13.98 2.66 -27.13
CA ILE A 103 -13.34 1.34 -27.14
C ILE A 103 -11.83 1.56 -27.04
N SER A 104 -11.22 0.90 -26.07
CA SER A 104 -9.76 0.79 -25.95
C SER A 104 -9.31 -0.62 -26.33
N GLU A 105 -8.00 -0.87 -26.35
CA GLU A 105 -7.43 -2.21 -26.55
C GLU A 105 -7.93 -3.25 -25.53
N LYS A 106 -8.34 -2.79 -24.35
CA LYS A 106 -8.83 -3.63 -23.24
C LYS A 106 -10.35 -3.77 -23.21
N GLY A 107 -11.06 -3.22 -24.20
CA GLY A 107 -12.50 -3.20 -24.27
C GLY A 107 -13.11 -1.82 -24.05
N ARG A 108 -14.42 -1.75 -23.84
CA ARG A 108 -15.16 -0.52 -23.60
C ARG A 108 -14.77 0.10 -22.27
N LEU A 109 -14.58 1.42 -22.22
CA LEU A 109 -14.12 2.12 -20.99
C LEU A 109 -15.06 1.88 -19.81
N LEU A 110 -16.39 1.84 -20.03
CA LEU A 110 -17.34 1.54 -18.96
C LEU A 110 -17.13 0.14 -18.38
N ASP A 111 -16.82 -0.85 -19.21
CA ASP A 111 -16.58 -2.22 -18.73
C ASP A 111 -15.27 -2.31 -17.95
N ILE A 112 -14.25 -1.56 -18.37
CA ILE A 112 -13.00 -1.42 -17.63
C ILE A 112 -13.24 -0.76 -16.26
N ALA A 113 -14.06 0.32 -16.22
CA ALA A 113 -14.44 0.98 -14.98
C ALA A 113 -15.18 0.03 -14.03
N LYS A 114 -16.15 -0.74 -14.52
CA LYS A 114 -16.85 -1.78 -13.75
C LYS A 114 -15.90 -2.82 -13.16
N ASN A 115 -14.99 -3.35 -13.99
CA ASN A 115 -14.02 -4.34 -13.54
C ASN A 115 -13.05 -3.78 -12.50
N THR A 116 -12.63 -2.53 -12.67
CA THR A 116 -11.79 -1.84 -11.71
C THR A 116 -12.53 -1.61 -10.38
N ALA A 117 -13.79 -1.17 -10.44
CA ALA A 117 -14.62 -1.01 -9.25
C ALA A 117 -14.83 -2.36 -8.52
N ASN A 118 -15.09 -3.44 -9.27
CA ASN A 118 -15.22 -4.79 -8.70
C ASN A 118 -13.93 -5.25 -8.00
N SER A 119 -12.77 -4.95 -8.58
CA SER A 119 -11.48 -5.25 -7.96
C SER A 119 -11.26 -4.47 -6.66
N ILE A 120 -11.63 -3.19 -6.64
CA ILE A 120 -11.57 -2.36 -5.43
C ILE A 120 -12.48 -2.94 -4.35
N ILE A 121 -13.75 -3.23 -4.68
CA ILE A 121 -14.72 -3.78 -3.73
C ILE A 121 -14.23 -5.12 -3.17
N SER A 122 -13.63 -5.94 -4.01
CA SER A 122 -13.14 -7.26 -3.60
C SER A 122 -12.02 -7.18 -2.56
N SER A 123 -11.23 -6.09 -2.55
CA SER A 123 -10.15 -5.88 -1.59
C SER A 123 -10.64 -5.51 -0.18
N TYR A 124 -11.91 -5.15 -0.03
CA TYR A 124 -12.50 -4.80 1.28
C TYR A 124 -13.19 -5.99 1.93
N PRO A 125 -13.27 -6.02 3.29
CA PRO A 125 -14.00 -7.04 4.03
C PRO A 125 -15.50 -7.08 3.68
N ASN A 126 -16.15 -8.21 3.89
CA ASN A 126 -17.59 -8.37 3.65
C ASN A 126 -18.46 -7.51 4.60
N THR A 127 -17.90 -7.05 5.71
CA THR A 127 -18.54 -6.16 6.69
C THR A 127 -18.60 -4.71 6.21
N SER A 128 -17.87 -4.34 5.17
CA SER A 128 -17.84 -2.98 4.62
C SER A 128 -19.15 -2.58 3.99
N ASN A 129 -19.47 -1.30 4.10
CA ASN A 129 -20.63 -0.68 3.47
C ASN A 129 -20.19 0.16 2.27
N PHE A 130 -21.02 0.18 1.25
CA PHE A 130 -20.71 0.87 0.00
C PHE A 130 -21.86 1.79 -0.41
N HIS A 131 -21.50 2.93 -1.00
CA HIS A 131 -22.40 3.75 -1.79
C HIS A 131 -21.96 3.76 -3.24
N LEU A 132 -22.89 3.52 -4.16
CA LEU A 132 -22.68 3.64 -5.60
C LEU A 132 -23.34 4.91 -6.12
N LEU A 133 -22.59 5.77 -6.78
CA LEU A 133 -23.09 6.93 -7.50
C LEU A 133 -22.79 6.81 -8.98
N ILE A 134 -23.75 7.15 -9.82
CA ILE A 134 -23.63 7.26 -11.27
C ILE A 134 -24.28 8.55 -11.75
N ASN A 135 -24.09 8.95 -13.00
CA ASN A 135 -24.49 10.27 -13.51
C ASN A 135 -26.00 10.59 -13.40
N ASN A 136 -26.88 9.60 -13.39
CA ASN A 136 -28.32 9.84 -13.34
C ASN A 136 -28.88 10.20 -11.95
N PHE A 137 -28.04 10.24 -10.89
CA PHE A 137 -28.41 10.58 -9.52
C PHE A 137 -29.74 9.99 -9.05
N SER A 138 -30.02 8.73 -9.35
CA SER A 138 -31.25 8.05 -8.96
C SER A 138 -31.37 7.84 -7.42
N SER A 139 -32.56 7.52 -6.92
CA SER A 139 -32.78 7.23 -5.51
C SER A 139 -32.00 6.01 -4.99
N LEU A 140 -31.57 5.11 -5.88
CA LEU A 140 -30.71 3.98 -5.55
C LEU A 140 -29.32 4.43 -5.08
N ASN A 141 -28.86 5.57 -5.56
CA ASN A 141 -27.55 6.15 -5.25
C ASN A 141 -27.41 6.62 -3.78
N SER A 142 -28.53 6.71 -3.05
CA SER A 142 -28.53 7.15 -1.64
C SER A 142 -28.58 5.98 -0.65
N ARG A 143 -28.56 4.74 -1.12
CA ARG A 143 -28.65 3.55 -0.27
C ARG A 143 -27.28 3.00 0.08
N LEU A 144 -27.15 2.60 1.35
CA LEU A 144 -26.01 1.85 1.81
C LEU A 144 -26.14 0.40 1.34
N LEU A 145 -25.16 -0.10 0.63
CA LEU A 145 -25.15 -1.42 0.02
C LEU A 145 -24.09 -2.29 0.69
N ASN A 146 -24.39 -3.58 0.86
CA ASN A 146 -23.37 -4.56 1.20
C ASN A 146 -22.59 -4.98 -0.04
N LYS A 147 -21.49 -5.73 0.15
CA LYS A 147 -20.58 -6.14 -0.92
C LYS A 147 -21.27 -6.88 -2.08
N GLU A 148 -22.20 -7.78 -1.79
CA GLU A 148 -22.92 -8.55 -2.82
C GLU A 148 -23.84 -7.66 -3.65
N LYS A 149 -24.59 -6.78 -3.00
CA LYS A 149 -25.54 -5.91 -3.68
C LYS A 149 -24.85 -4.85 -4.53
N ILE A 150 -23.71 -4.28 -4.07
CA ILE A 150 -23.02 -3.30 -4.92
C ILE A 150 -22.44 -3.95 -6.18
N LEU A 151 -21.93 -5.16 -6.12
CA LEU A 151 -21.44 -5.89 -7.28
C LEU A 151 -22.58 -6.16 -8.29
N GLU A 152 -23.77 -6.51 -7.78
CA GLU A 152 -24.96 -6.66 -8.60
C GLU A 152 -25.37 -5.34 -9.27
N GLU A 153 -25.42 -4.24 -8.53
CA GLU A 153 -25.80 -2.92 -9.05
C GLU A 153 -24.78 -2.39 -10.10
N ILE A 154 -23.47 -2.59 -9.87
CA ILE A 154 -22.45 -2.24 -10.86
C ILE A 154 -22.65 -3.00 -12.18
N SER A 155 -23.03 -4.26 -12.12
CA SER A 155 -23.28 -5.04 -13.35
C SER A 155 -24.41 -4.44 -14.22
N LYS A 156 -25.41 -3.83 -13.57
CA LYS A 156 -26.58 -3.21 -14.23
C LYS A 156 -26.32 -1.79 -14.76
N VAL A 157 -25.16 -1.19 -14.44
CA VAL A 157 -24.84 0.16 -14.91
C VAL A 157 -24.74 0.17 -16.43
N GLU A 158 -25.54 1.00 -17.06
CA GLU A 158 -25.53 1.24 -18.50
C GLU A 158 -25.15 2.68 -18.80
N THR A 159 -24.69 2.95 -20.01
CA THR A 159 -24.38 4.30 -20.46
C THR A 159 -25.61 5.19 -20.46
N ASN A 160 -25.41 6.44 -20.01
CA ASN A 160 -26.44 7.47 -19.98
C ASN A 160 -25.91 8.75 -20.67
N GLY A 161 -26.81 9.49 -21.33
CA GLY A 161 -26.49 10.76 -21.97
C GLY A 161 -26.21 11.91 -21.02
N SER A 162 -26.46 11.75 -19.72
CA SER A 162 -26.14 12.77 -18.74
C SER A 162 -24.68 12.73 -18.32
N PHE A 163 -24.10 13.90 -18.20
CA PHE A 163 -22.76 14.07 -17.67
C PHE A 163 -22.81 14.91 -16.39
N LYS A 164 -21.85 14.72 -15.47
CA LYS A 164 -21.77 15.46 -14.21
C LYS A 164 -20.37 16.00 -14.01
N SER A 165 -20.30 17.26 -13.56
CA SER A 165 -19.04 17.84 -13.16
C SER A 165 -18.54 17.25 -11.83
N LEU A 166 -17.25 17.32 -11.60
CA LEU A 166 -16.64 16.83 -10.35
C LEU A 166 -17.24 17.50 -9.12
N ASN A 167 -17.55 18.81 -9.21
CA ASN A 167 -18.20 19.55 -8.14
C ASN A 167 -19.61 19.02 -7.83
N GLU A 168 -20.42 18.69 -8.85
CA GLU A 168 -21.74 18.10 -8.64
C GLU A 168 -21.67 16.75 -7.97
N ILE A 169 -20.69 15.91 -8.38
CA ILE A 169 -20.44 14.59 -7.79
C ILE A 169 -20.07 14.72 -6.31
N LEU A 170 -19.14 15.61 -5.99
CA LEU A 170 -18.68 15.82 -4.61
C LEU A 170 -19.79 16.43 -3.73
N ASN A 171 -20.54 17.40 -4.23
CA ASN A 171 -21.71 17.97 -3.53
C ASN A 171 -22.78 16.89 -3.28
N LYS A 172 -23.01 16.01 -4.26
CA LYS A 172 -23.96 14.90 -4.10
C LYS A 172 -23.45 13.90 -3.05
N LYS A 173 -22.17 13.54 -3.08
CA LYS A 173 -21.53 12.71 -2.06
C LYS A 173 -21.74 13.30 -0.66
N GLU A 174 -21.47 14.60 -0.47
CA GLU A 174 -21.65 15.29 0.81
C GLU A 174 -23.12 15.36 1.28
N SER A 175 -24.05 15.42 0.33
CA SER A 175 -25.49 15.36 0.64
C SER A 175 -25.94 13.97 1.13
N ILE A 176 -25.25 12.91 0.74
CA ILE A 176 -25.54 11.52 1.17
C ILE A 176 -24.91 11.26 2.54
N SER A 177 -23.63 11.53 2.67
CA SER A 177 -22.90 11.42 3.94
C SER A 177 -21.70 12.36 3.95
N LYS A 178 -21.43 12.96 5.10
CA LYS A 178 -20.27 13.83 5.30
C LYS A 178 -18.97 13.02 5.54
N SER A 179 -19.10 11.78 6.00
CA SER A 179 -17.95 10.95 6.38
C SER A 179 -17.94 9.68 5.58
N TYR A 180 -16.87 9.51 4.79
CA TYR A 180 -16.47 8.25 4.15
C TYR A 180 -15.01 7.99 4.42
N ASP A 181 -14.67 6.73 4.66
CA ASP A 181 -13.28 6.32 4.89
C ASP A 181 -12.46 6.39 3.60
N GLN A 182 -13.09 6.01 2.49
CA GLN A 182 -12.48 6.06 1.16
C GLN A 182 -13.49 6.46 0.10
N VAL A 183 -13.04 7.23 -0.88
CA VAL A 183 -13.85 7.73 -2.00
C VAL A 183 -13.12 7.42 -3.30
N PHE A 184 -13.73 6.65 -4.19
CA PHE A 184 -13.17 6.29 -5.48
C PHE A 184 -14.01 6.89 -6.60
N LEU A 185 -13.38 7.66 -7.48
CA LEU A 185 -14.01 8.29 -8.63
C LEU A 185 -13.39 7.72 -9.90
N LEU A 186 -14.18 6.93 -10.65
CA LEU A 186 -13.76 6.27 -11.88
C LEU A 186 -14.39 6.99 -13.08
N SER A 187 -13.57 7.66 -13.89
CA SER A 187 -13.99 8.43 -15.06
C SER A 187 -12.85 8.55 -16.07
N ASP A 188 -13.15 8.95 -17.30
CA ASP A 188 -12.14 9.34 -18.30
C ASP A 188 -11.60 10.76 -18.06
N PHE A 189 -12.18 11.50 -17.11
CA PHE A 189 -11.80 12.86 -16.71
C PHE A 189 -11.55 13.80 -17.89
N GLN A 190 -12.44 13.83 -18.87
CA GLN A 190 -12.34 14.78 -19.97
C GLN A 190 -12.32 16.24 -19.47
N ALA A 191 -11.65 17.12 -20.21
CA ALA A 191 -11.42 18.52 -19.79
C ALA A 191 -12.70 19.28 -19.39
N ASN A 192 -13.87 18.94 -19.98
CA ASN A 192 -15.14 19.55 -19.66
C ASN A 192 -15.72 19.13 -18.29
N THR A 193 -15.21 18.03 -17.72
CA THR A 193 -15.66 17.49 -16.43
C THR A 193 -14.77 17.94 -15.27
N THR A 194 -13.55 18.38 -15.58
CA THR A 194 -12.49 18.58 -14.59
C THR A 194 -12.08 20.05 -14.50
N LEU A 195 -12.96 20.93 -14.01
CA LEU A 195 -12.52 22.21 -13.48
C LEU A 195 -11.92 21.97 -12.07
N VAL A 196 -10.72 21.37 -12.03
CA VAL A 196 -10.00 20.98 -10.81
C VAL A 196 -9.53 22.21 -10.02
N GLU A 197 -9.41 23.35 -10.67
CA GLU A 197 -8.84 24.58 -10.10
C GLU A 197 -9.66 25.21 -8.95
N SER A 198 -10.95 24.86 -8.83
CA SER A 198 -11.83 25.41 -7.80
C SER A 198 -11.97 24.54 -6.55
N LEU A 199 -11.34 23.36 -6.52
CA LEU A 199 -11.46 22.42 -5.40
C LEU A 199 -10.34 22.64 -4.38
N ASN A 200 -10.73 22.90 -3.14
CA ASN A 200 -9.79 22.92 -2.02
C ASN A 200 -9.41 21.49 -1.63
N TRP A 201 -8.28 20.99 -2.14
CA TRP A 201 -7.80 19.60 -1.95
C TRP A 201 -7.17 19.34 -0.58
N LYS A 202 -6.93 20.40 0.22
CA LYS A 202 -6.17 20.28 1.49
C LYS A 202 -6.78 19.37 2.55
N ASP A 203 -8.09 19.06 2.45
CA ASP A 203 -8.80 18.25 3.45
C ASP A 203 -9.40 16.96 2.84
N LYS A 204 -8.87 16.48 1.70
CA LYS A 204 -9.47 15.38 0.92
C LYS A 204 -8.52 14.21 0.69
N ASP A 205 -7.73 13.86 1.69
CA ASP A 205 -6.73 12.76 1.62
C ASP A 205 -7.32 11.37 1.32
N ASN A 206 -8.64 11.22 1.46
CA ASN A 206 -9.35 9.97 1.22
C ASN A 206 -10.01 9.85 -0.16
N ILE A 207 -9.75 10.80 -1.09
CA ILE A 207 -10.31 10.78 -2.45
C ILE A 207 -9.30 10.27 -3.45
N HIS A 208 -9.67 9.20 -4.15
CA HIS A 208 -8.87 8.56 -5.20
C HIS A 208 -9.52 8.80 -6.56
N LEU A 209 -8.81 9.51 -7.44
CA LEU A 209 -9.19 9.67 -8.83
C LEU A 209 -8.57 8.53 -9.64
N ILE A 210 -9.41 7.75 -10.30
CA ILE A 210 -8.98 6.61 -11.11
C ILE A 210 -9.29 6.91 -12.58
N PRO A 211 -8.29 7.35 -13.36
CA PRO A 211 -8.49 7.64 -14.76
C PRO A 211 -8.66 6.35 -15.59
N ILE A 212 -9.78 6.29 -16.31
CA ILE A 212 -10.08 5.23 -17.25
C ILE A 212 -9.84 5.78 -18.66
N GLN A 213 -8.66 5.50 -19.22
CA GLN A 213 -8.26 6.09 -20.50
C GLN A 213 -8.22 5.06 -21.64
N SER A 214 -8.58 5.52 -22.85
CA SER A 214 -8.29 4.78 -24.06
C SER A 214 -6.92 5.22 -24.59
N ASN A 215 -6.04 4.28 -24.89
CA ASN A 215 -4.70 4.57 -25.43
C ASN A 215 -4.71 5.10 -26.88
N ASN A 216 -5.87 5.11 -27.55
CA ASN A 216 -6.01 5.58 -28.93
C ASN A 216 -7.27 6.44 -29.08
N ILE A 217 -7.11 7.74 -28.94
CA ILE A 217 -8.10 8.71 -29.44
C ILE A 217 -7.52 9.29 -30.72
N SER A 218 -7.83 8.70 -31.87
CA SER A 218 -7.76 9.43 -33.12
C SER A 218 -8.98 10.35 -33.18
N ASN A 219 -8.84 11.59 -32.77
CA ASN A 219 -9.84 12.62 -33.05
C ASN A 219 -9.83 12.88 -34.54
N ILE A 220 -10.79 12.32 -35.27
CA ILE A 220 -11.12 12.78 -36.59
C ILE A 220 -11.98 14.04 -36.42
N SER A 221 -11.35 15.21 -36.42
CA SER A 221 -12.07 16.47 -36.62
C SER A 221 -12.39 16.58 -38.10
N LEU A 222 -13.68 16.53 -38.46
CA LEU A 222 -14.19 16.98 -39.74
C LEU A 222 -14.23 18.51 -39.73
#